data_0b98426300798cb83ca4e6c5fe45de92
#
_entry.id   0b98426300798cb83ca4e6c5fe45de92
#
_cell.length_a   1.000
_cell.length_b   1.000
_cell.length_c   1.000
_cell.angle_alpha   90.00
_cell.angle_beta   90.00
_cell.angle_gamma   90.00
#
_symmetry.space_group_name_H-M   'P 1'
#
loop_
_entity.id
_entity.type
_entity.pdbx_description
1 polymer ?
#
loop_
_entity_poly.entity_id
_entity_poly.type
_entity_poly.pdbx_seq_one_letter_code
_entity_poly.pdbx_strand_id
1 'polypeptide(L)'
;MVLHYLLLRIIFQEIDDMSLIEQQGNGFNSDLSARIVIIESQEKWRSSPSDGVKRIYLDRADYTEYTSATSIVKFDRRSRFLAHDHKNGEEFLVLDGIFSDEYGDYHKGTYVRNPHGSCHSPYSKDGCKIFVKLRQFQKGDTARVVKSMSEPWKIYNEEVDFLKLHQFKTEIAYLAKFKPYSEVKMPFKNNNGEEILILSGNLCDSTNNFSAVTWIRDPKSCFEHASAGAHGLCIFVKSGHLF
;
A
#
# COMPACT_ATOMS: atom_id res chain seq x y z
N MET A 1 -29.39 18.47 -13.26
CA MET A 1 -28.51 18.82 -14.39
C MET A 1 -27.04 18.87 -13.98
N VAL A 2 -26.65 19.48 -12.86
CA VAL A 2 -25.26 19.56 -12.38
C VAL A 2 -24.69 18.17 -11.97
N LEU A 3 -25.50 17.32 -11.34
CA LEU A 3 -25.08 15.96 -10.91
C LEU A 3 -24.78 15.03 -12.10
N HIS A 4 -25.51 15.19 -13.21
CA HIS A 4 -25.29 14.40 -14.43
C HIS A 4 -24.02 14.82 -15.17
N TYR A 5 -23.64 16.11 -15.09
CA TYR A 5 -22.41 16.63 -15.67
C TYR A 5 -21.17 16.23 -14.88
N LEU A 6 -21.27 16.11 -13.54
CA LEU A 6 -20.17 15.59 -12.70
C LEU A 6 -19.95 14.09 -12.93
N LEU A 7 -21.01 13.28 -13.04
CA LEU A 7 -20.90 11.86 -13.37
C LEU A 7 -20.22 11.64 -14.75
N LEU A 8 -20.61 12.42 -15.75
CA LEU A 8 -20.00 12.36 -17.08
C LEU A 8 -18.52 12.78 -17.09
N ARG A 9 -18.13 13.79 -16.31
CA ARG A 9 -16.72 14.17 -16.18
C ARG A 9 -15.86 13.10 -15.49
N ILE A 10 -16.40 12.42 -14.48
CA ILE A 10 -15.74 11.28 -13.80
C ILE A 10 -15.54 10.14 -14.80
N ILE A 11 -16.53 9.83 -15.63
CA ILE A 11 -16.47 8.78 -16.65
C ILE A 11 -15.51 9.15 -17.79
N PHE A 12 -15.50 10.40 -18.28
CA PHE A 12 -14.65 10.84 -19.37
C PHE A 12 -13.18 11.00 -18.96
N GLN A 13 -12.87 11.37 -17.71
CA GLN A 13 -11.51 11.49 -17.23
C GLN A 13 -10.85 10.14 -16.93
N GLU A 14 -11.64 9.12 -16.57
CA GLU A 14 -11.19 7.72 -16.54
C GLU A 14 -10.93 7.18 -17.97
N ILE A 15 -11.68 7.64 -18.97
CA ILE A 15 -11.54 7.20 -20.38
C ILE A 15 -10.26 7.75 -21.01
N ASP A 16 -9.83 8.98 -20.74
CA ASP A 16 -8.59 9.55 -21.31
C ASP A 16 -7.33 8.93 -20.68
N ASP A 17 -7.37 8.52 -19.41
CA ASP A 17 -6.31 7.72 -18.77
C ASP A 17 -6.34 6.26 -19.22
N MET A 18 -7.51 5.72 -19.60
CA MET A 18 -7.68 4.37 -20.14
C MET A 18 -7.13 4.22 -21.55
N SER A 19 -7.17 5.26 -22.39
CA SER A 19 -6.76 5.17 -23.81
C SER A 19 -5.28 4.84 -24.03
N LEU A 20 -4.42 5.06 -23.04
CA LEU A 20 -3.01 4.66 -23.05
C LEU A 20 -2.75 3.26 -22.46
N ILE A 21 -3.75 2.68 -21.78
CA ILE A 21 -3.65 1.40 -21.05
C ILE A 21 -4.47 0.30 -21.76
N GLU A 22 -5.47 0.67 -22.57
CA GLU A 22 -6.34 -0.26 -23.31
C GLU A 22 -5.62 -1.15 -24.34
N GLN A 23 -4.34 -0.93 -24.61
CA GLN A 23 -3.58 -1.78 -25.54
C GLN A 23 -3.07 -3.09 -24.94
N GLN A 24 -3.25 -3.32 -23.62
CA GLN A 24 -2.90 -4.61 -22.99
C GLN A 24 -4.09 -5.10 -22.14
N GLY A 25 -4.92 -5.94 -22.66
CA GLY A 25 -6.19 -6.44 -22.10
C GLY A 25 -6.17 -7.13 -20.73
N ASN A 26 -5.13 -7.04 -19.94
CA ASN A 26 -4.99 -7.64 -18.61
C ASN A 26 -4.34 -6.63 -17.68
N GLY A 27 -5.06 -5.96 -16.78
CA GLY A 27 -4.58 -5.18 -15.63
C GLY A 27 -3.14 -4.60 -15.66
N PHE A 28 -2.74 -3.95 -14.60
CA PHE A 28 -1.36 -3.48 -14.44
C PHE A 28 -0.64 -4.32 -13.38
N ASN A 29 0.48 -4.95 -13.73
CA ASN A 29 1.22 -5.87 -12.87
C ASN A 29 0.30 -6.96 -12.25
N SER A 30 -0.69 -7.42 -13.01
CA SER A 30 -1.74 -8.33 -12.53
C SER A 30 -1.31 -9.78 -12.37
N ASP A 31 -0.19 -10.18 -12.97
CA ASP A 31 0.38 -11.50 -12.77
C ASP A 31 1.03 -11.61 -11.39
N LEU A 32 0.31 -12.20 -10.43
CA LEU A 32 0.78 -12.37 -9.06
C LEU A 32 1.98 -13.33 -8.93
N SER A 33 2.24 -14.16 -9.94
CA SER A 33 3.41 -15.06 -9.97
C SER A 33 4.71 -14.36 -10.38
N ALA A 34 4.60 -13.12 -10.90
CA ALA A 34 5.76 -12.32 -11.30
C ALA A 34 6.32 -11.51 -10.11
N ARG A 35 7.65 -11.51 -9.98
CA ARG A 35 8.35 -10.56 -9.09
C ARG A 35 8.33 -9.18 -9.73
N ILE A 36 7.85 -8.19 -8.99
CA ILE A 36 7.75 -6.79 -9.44
C ILE A 36 8.49 -5.89 -8.45
N VAL A 37 9.19 -4.90 -8.97
CA VAL A 37 9.83 -3.82 -8.20
C VAL A 37 9.39 -2.49 -8.77
N ILE A 38 8.84 -1.62 -7.94
CA ILE A 38 8.46 -0.25 -8.32
C ILE A 38 9.11 0.74 -7.35
N ILE A 39 9.86 1.68 -7.89
CA ILE A 39 10.51 2.76 -7.16
C ILE A 39 9.69 4.04 -7.40
N GLU A 40 9.06 4.58 -6.34
CA GLU A 40 8.12 5.73 -6.47
C GLU A 40 8.72 6.90 -7.25
N SER A 41 9.98 7.24 -7.02
CA SER A 41 10.65 8.38 -7.68
C SER A 41 10.86 8.19 -9.19
N GLN A 42 10.69 6.98 -9.71
CA GLN A 42 10.81 6.67 -11.14
C GLN A 42 9.44 6.62 -11.84
N GLU A 43 8.34 6.70 -11.07
CA GLU A 43 6.99 6.56 -11.58
C GLU A 43 6.30 7.90 -11.81
N LYS A 44 5.34 7.90 -12.72
CA LYS A 44 4.52 9.07 -13.02
C LYS A 44 3.28 9.10 -12.15
N TRP A 45 3.05 10.24 -11.50
CA TRP A 45 1.81 10.52 -10.81
C TRP A 45 0.66 10.74 -11.80
N ARG A 46 -0.44 10.00 -11.61
CA ARG A 46 -1.67 10.12 -12.40
C ARG A 46 -2.73 10.82 -11.57
N SER A 47 -3.54 11.65 -12.20
CA SER A 47 -4.68 12.31 -11.54
C SER A 47 -5.73 11.27 -11.12
N SER A 48 -6.33 11.47 -9.96
CA SER A 48 -7.54 10.77 -9.52
C SER A 48 -8.78 11.55 -9.94
N PRO A 49 -9.99 10.96 -9.89
CA PRO A 49 -11.22 11.69 -10.17
C PRO A 49 -11.47 12.88 -9.24
N SER A 50 -10.84 12.90 -8.06
CA SER A 50 -10.95 14.01 -7.09
C SER A 50 -9.80 14.99 -7.27
N ASP A 51 -10.13 16.28 -7.33
CA ASP A 51 -9.13 17.35 -7.46
C ASP A 51 -8.12 17.34 -6.31
N GLY A 52 -6.84 17.51 -6.65
CA GLY A 52 -5.74 17.49 -5.69
C GLY A 52 -5.38 16.10 -5.17
N VAL A 53 -5.94 15.04 -5.73
CA VAL A 53 -5.57 13.67 -5.41
C VAL A 53 -4.90 13.01 -6.61
N LYS A 54 -3.70 12.44 -6.39
CA LYS A 54 -2.90 11.76 -7.43
C LYS A 54 -2.49 10.39 -6.95
N ARG A 55 -2.22 9.48 -7.88
CA ARG A 55 -1.80 8.11 -7.56
C ARG A 55 -0.72 7.58 -8.49
N ILE A 56 0.06 6.66 -7.94
CA ILE A 56 0.93 5.73 -8.66
C ILE A 56 0.32 4.34 -8.46
N TYR A 57 -0.03 3.64 -9.54
CA TYR A 57 -0.45 2.25 -9.47
C TYR A 57 0.77 1.34 -9.27
N LEU A 58 0.69 0.42 -8.31
CA LEU A 58 1.70 -0.61 -8.07
C LEU A 58 1.24 -1.94 -8.68
N ASP A 59 -0.01 -2.30 -8.44
CA ASP A 59 -0.72 -3.35 -9.17
C ASP A 59 -2.21 -3.04 -9.31
N ARG A 60 -2.86 -3.71 -10.26
CA ARG A 60 -4.28 -3.66 -10.47
C ARG A 60 -4.70 -4.88 -11.30
N ALA A 61 -5.65 -5.69 -10.81
CA ALA A 61 -6.02 -6.94 -11.46
C ALA A 61 -6.69 -6.73 -12.82
N ASP A 62 -7.51 -5.69 -12.96
CA ASP A 62 -8.08 -5.22 -14.21
C ASP A 62 -8.42 -3.72 -14.13
N TYR A 63 -9.05 -3.15 -15.14
CA TYR A 63 -9.38 -1.72 -15.18
C TYR A 63 -10.81 -1.40 -14.72
N THR A 64 -11.53 -2.36 -14.16
CA THR A 64 -12.85 -2.10 -13.58
C THR A 64 -12.74 -1.45 -12.21
N GLU A 65 -13.77 -0.71 -11.81
CA GLU A 65 -13.83 -0.11 -10.47
C GLU A 65 -13.97 -1.14 -9.33
N TYR A 66 -14.24 -2.40 -9.67
CA TYR A 66 -14.48 -3.49 -8.69
C TYR A 66 -13.25 -4.37 -8.47
N THR A 67 -12.14 -4.07 -9.10
CA THR A 67 -10.94 -4.88 -9.03
C THR A 67 -10.08 -4.58 -7.80
N SER A 68 -9.23 -5.55 -7.42
CA SER A 68 -8.18 -5.33 -6.44
C SER A 68 -7.11 -4.39 -7.00
N ALA A 69 -6.61 -3.50 -6.15
CA ALA A 69 -5.55 -2.56 -6.52
C ALA A 69 -4.65 -2.23 -5.34
N THR A 70 -3.37 -2.04 -5.63
CA THR A 70 -2.37 -1.48 -4.71
C THR A 70 -1.83 -0.20 -5.30
N SER A 71 -1.75 0.86 -4.52
CA SER A 71 -1.33 2.18 -5.00
C SER A 71 -0.60 2.99 -3.93
N ILE A 72 0.22 3.95 -4.37
CA ILE A 72 0.61 5.09 -3.54
C ILE A 72 -0.29 6.25 -3.95
N VAL A 73 -0.95 6.88 -2.97
CA VAL A 73 -1.87 8.00 -3.20
C VAL A 73 -1.38 9.22 -2.46
N LYS A 74 -1.33 10.35 -3.16
CA LYS A 74 -0.97 11.65 -2.62
C LYS A 74 -2.19 12.55 -2.61
N PHE A 75 -2.44 13.16 -1.47
CA PHE A 75 -3.40 14.23 -1.27
C PHE A 75 -2.63 15.55 -1.23
N ASP A 76 -2.95 16.46 -2.11
CA ASP A 76 -2.46 17.82 -2.03
C ASP A 76 -3.11 18.55 -0.85
N ARG A 77 -2.57 19.68 -0.43
CA ARG A 77 -3.11 20.46 0.68
C ARG A 77 -4.57 20.85 0.43
N ARG A 78 -5.46 20.65 1.43
CA ARG A 78 -6.90 20.93 1.40
C ARG A 78 -7.69 20.13 0.35
N SER A 79 -7.13 19.03 -0.12
CA SER A 79 -7.86 18.11 -0.99
C SER A 79 -8.73 17.14 -0.19
N ARG A 80 -9.76 16.63 -0.84
CA ARG A 80 -10.68 15.64 -0.29
C ARG A 80 -11.10 14.64 -1.36
N PHE A 81 -11.44 13.46 -0.91
CA PHE A 81 -12.14 12.48 -1.72
C PHE A 81 -13.62 12.44 -1.33
N LEU A 82 -14.51 12.22 -2.28
CA LEU A 82 -15.95 12.11 -1.99
C LEU A 82 -16.22 10.91 -1.08
N ALA A 83 -17.32 10.97 -0.33
CA ALA A 83 -17.80 9.85 0.48
C ALA A 83 -17.96 8.61 -0.40
N HIS A 84 -17.35 7.50 0.04
CA HIS A 84 -17.41 6.24 -0.68
C HIS A 84 -17.39 5.05 0.28
N ASP A 85 -17.94 3.94 -0.20
CA ASP A 85 -17.97 2.67 0.52
C ASP A 85 -16.85 1.73 0.07
N HIS A 86 -16.37 0.91 1.00
CA HIS A 86 -15.30 -0.05 0.72
C HIS A 86 -15.87 -1.42 0.39
N LYS A 87 -16.15 -1.65 -0.89
CA LYS A 87 -16.48 -3.00 -1.38
C LYS A 87 -15.24 -3.89 -1.21
N ASN A 88 -15.39 -4.99 -0.47
CA ASN A 88 -14.32 -5.95 -0.15
C ASN A 88 -13.10 -5.34 0.60
N GLY A 89 -13.32 -4.24 1.33
CA GLY A 89 -12.37 -3.65 2.26
C GLY A 89 -11.31 -2.75 1.64
N GLU A 90 -10.73 -1.94 2.51
CA GLU A 90 -9.58 -1.09 2.27
C GLU A 90 -8.58 -1.23 3.41
N GLU A 91 -7.30 -1.25 3.11
CA GLU A 91 -6.25 -1.05 4.10
C GLU A 91 -5.25 -0.01 3.62
N PHE A 92 -4.76 0.84 4.52
CA PHE A 92 -3.75 1.83 4.18
C PHE A 92 -2.73 2.05 5.29
N LEU A 93 -1.55 2.54 4.89
CA LEU A 93 -0.50 3.02 5.77
C LEU A 93 -0.18 4.47 5.40
N VAL A 94 -0.20 5.37 6.37
CA VAL A 94 0.19 6.78 6.16
C VAL A 94 1.71 6.89 6.08
N LEU A 95 2.22 7.26 4.91
CA LEU A 95 3.65 7.39 4.61
C LEU A 95 4.19 8.76 4.98
N ASP A 96 3.36 9.80 4.84
CA ASP A 96 3.74 11.17 5.16
C ASP A 96 2.49 12.04 5.41
N GLY A 97 2.64 13.08 6.22
CA GLY A 97 1.57 14.02 6.57
C GLY A 97 0.48 13.43 7.46
N ILE A 98 -0.75 13.93 7.31
CA ILE A 98 -1.93 13.54 8.07
C ILE A 98 -3.07 13.25 7.11
N PHE A 99 -3.53 12.02 7.13
CA PHE A 99 -4.77 11.59 6.47
C PHE A 99 -5.90 11.65 7.49
N SER A 100 -7.02 12.23 7.14
CA SER A 100 -8.14 12.46 8.05
C SER A 100 -9.45 11.98 7.44
N ASP A 101 -10.36 11.56 8.27
CA ASP A 101 -11.76 11.29 7.94
C ASP A 101 -12.68 11.66 9.13
N GLU A 102 -13.95 11.31 9.10
CA GLU A 102 -14.91 11.56 10.17
C GLU A 102 -14.61 10.78 11.46
N TYR A 103 -13.71 9.79 11.42
CA TYR A 103 -13.33 8.98 12.58
C TYR A 103 -12.05 9.49 13.26
N GLY A 104 -11.31 10.40 12.62
CA GLY A 104 -10.14 11.04 13.23
C GLY A 104 -9.00 11.36 12.27
N ASP A 105 -7.87 11.71 12.88
CA ASP A 105 -6.63 12.05 12.20
C ASP A 105 -5.64 10.89 12.29
N TYR A 106 -5.12 10.47 11.15
CA TYR A 106 -4.13 9.39 11.04
C TYR A 106 -2.79 9.99 10.63
N HIS A 107 -1.87 10.04 11.57
CA HIS A 107 -0.54 10.58 11.36
C HIS A 107 0.37 9.58 10.64
N LYS A 108 1.49 10.07 10.09
CA LYS A 108 2.56 9.23 9.52
C LYS A 108 2.85 8.01 10.40
N GLY A 109 2.89 6.83 9.80
CA GLY A 109 3.10 5.55 10.47
C GLY A 109 1.82 4.92 11.06
N THR A 110 0.65 5.51 10.83
CA THR A 110 -0.62 4.88 11.18
C THR A 110 -1.07 3.93 10.08
N TYR A 111 -1.35 2.69 10.47
CA TYR A 111 -1.97 1.67 9.64
C TYR A 111 -3.44 1.52 10.00
N VAL A 112 -4.29 1.47 8.99
CA VAL A 112 -5.75 1.34 9.15
C VAL A 112 -6.28 0.23 8.25
N ARG A 113 -7.22 -0.55 8.76
CA ARG A 113 -8.06 -1.49 7.98
C ARG A 113 -9.53 -1.12 8.15
N ASN A 114 -10.19 -0.93 7.05
CA ASN A 114 -11.60 -0.64 6.92
C ASN A 114 -12.28 -1.84 6.24
N PRO A 115 -13.08 -2.64 6.95
CA PRO A 115 -13.69 -3.84 6.39
C PRO A 115 -14.76 -3.52 5.36
N HIS A 116 -15.22 -4.56 4.65
CA HIS A 116 -16.35 -4.47 3.72
C HIS A 116 -17.56 -3.77 4.34
N GLY A 117 -18.15 -2.82 3.61
CA GLY A 117 -19.31 -2.05 4.04
C GLY A 117 -18.99 -0.84 4.93
N SER A 118 -17.73 -0.61 5.30
CA SER A 118 -17.33 0.67 5.89
C SER A 118 -17.39 1.80 4.85
N CYS A 119 -17.58 3.01 5.33
CA CYS A 119 -17.69 4.21 4.50
C CYS A 119 -16.94 5.36 5.17
N HIS A 120 -16.29 6.22 4.39
CA HIS A 120 -15.69 7.45 4.89
C HIS A 120 -15.61 8.55 3.81
N SER A 121 -15.28 9.77 4.25
CA SER A 121 -15.01 10.94 3.40
C SER A 121 -13.60 11.45 3.69
N PRO A 122 -12.55 10.88 3.10
CA PRO A 122 -11.21 11.23 3.47
C PRO A 122 -10.77 12.60 2.93
N TYR A 123 -9.92 13.27 3.70
CA TYR A 123 -9.33 14.55 3.35
C TYR A 123 -7.92 14.70 3.94
N SER A 124 -7.18 15.70 3.45
CA SER A 124 -5.95 16.12 4.11
C SER A 124 -5.88 17.64 4.14
N LYS A 125 -5.72 18.20 5.34
CA LYS A 125 -5.62 19.65 5.54
C LYS A 125 -4.30 20.20 5.01
N ASP A 126 -3.22 19.51 5.29
CA ASP A 126 -1.86 19.98 4.99
C ASP A 126 -1.15 19.13 3.92
N GLY A 127 -1.86 18.16 3.36
CA GLY A 127 -1.35 17.18 2.43
C GLY A 127 -0.89 15.90 3.13
N CYS A 128 -1.00 14.78 2.43
CA CYS A 128 -0.48 13.49 2.91
C CYS A 128 -0.13 12.56 1.75
N LYS A 129 0.58 11.50 2.09
CA LYS A 129 0.86 10.36 1.21
C LYS A 129 0.49 9.08 1.93
N ILE A 130 -0.25 8.20 1.28
CA ILE A 130 -0.62 6.89 1.81
C ILE A 130 -0.23 5.78 0.83
N PHE A 131 0.10 4.62 1.36
CA PHE A 131 0.10 3.34 0.65
C PHE A 131 -1.24 2.69 0.90
N VAL A 132 -1.98 2.29 -0.13
CA VAL A 132 -3.34 1.78 -0.02
C VAL A 132 -3.52 0.50 -0.82
N LYS A 133 -4.24 -0.45 -0.25
CA LYS A 133 -4.67 -1.69 -0.87
C LYS A 133 -6.20 -1.77 -0.82
N LEU A 134 -6.81 -1.88 -1.99
CA LEU A 134 -8.26 -1.88 -2.15
C LEU A 134 -8.76 -3.28 -2.52
N ARG A 135 -9.89 -3.69 -1.92
CA ARG A 135 -10.64 -4.92 -2.26
C ARG A 135 -9.83 -6.20 -2.14
N GLN A 136 -8.92 -6.26 -1.15
CA GLN A 136 -8.01 -7.39 -0.94
C GLN A 136 -8.25 -8.13 0.39
N PHE A 137 -9.39 -7.90 1.05
CA PHE A 137 -9.72 -8.64 2.26
C PHE A 137 -10.12 -10.07 1.93
N GLN A 138 -9.61 -11.02 2.71
CA GLN A 138 -10.03 -12.40 2.61
C GLN A 138 -11.49 -12.55 3.07
N LYS A 139 -12.23 -13.46 2.44
CA LYS A 139 -13.61 -13.75 2.79
C LYS A 139 -13.76 -14.09 4.27
N GLY A 140 -14.59 -13.31 4.97
CA GLY A 140 -14.85 -13.42 6.40
C GLY A 140 -13.94 -12.58 7.30
N ASP A 141 -12.97 -11.84 6.74
CA ASP A 141 -12.23 -10.85 7.51
C ASP A 141 -13.08 -9.56 7.63
N THR A 142 -13.56 -9.31 8.84
CA THR A 142 -14.40 -8.14 9.18
C THR A 142 -13.72 -7.23 10.20
N ALA A 143 -12.44 -7.44 10.45
CA ALA A 143 -11.73 -6.70 11.48
C ALA A 143 -11.43 -5.27 11.03
N ARG A 144 -11.95 -4.28 11.77
CA ARG A 144 -11.45 -2.90 11.73
C ARG A 144 -10.21 -2.80 12.62
N VAL A 145 -9.13 -2.27 12.09
CA VAL A 145 -7.85 -2.14 12.80
C VAL A 145 -7.33 -0.72 12.65
N VAL A 146 -6.84 -0.15 13.73
CA VAL A 146 -6.02 1.07 13.73
C VAL A 146 -4.80 0.79 14.58
N LYS A 147 -3.61 0.90 13.99
CA LYS A 147 -2.31 0.64 14.64
C LYS A 147 -1.33 1.75 14.31
N SER A 148 -0.49 2.13 15.26
CA SER A 148 0.55 3.13 15.07
C SER A 148 1.95 2.55 15.20
N MET A 149 2.89 3.04 14.40
CA MET A 149 4.31 2.73 14.56
C MET A 149 4.88 3.15 15.93
N SER A 150 4.17 4.00 16.68
CA SER A 150 4.51 4.39 18.05
C SER A 150 4.14 3.33 19.11
N GLU A 151 3.36 2.31 18.74
CA GLU A 151 3.06 1.19 19.63
C GLU A 151 4.33 0.37 19.94
N PRO A 152 4.34 -0.37 21.07
CA PRO A 152 5.49 -1.19 21.45
C PRO A 152 5.84 -2.25 20.41
N TRP A 153 7.08 -2.24 19.96
CA TRP A 153 7.63 -3.26 19.07
C TRP A 153 8.08 -4.48 19.87
N LYS A 154 7.99 -5.65 19.23
CA LYS A 154 8.47 -6.91 19.80
C LYS A 154 9.82 -7.26 19.22
N ILE A 155 10.71 -7.74 20.05
CA ILE A 155 12.01 -8.27 19.64
C ILE A 155 11.79 -9.63 19.00
N TYR A 156 12.23 -9.80 17.75
CA TYR A 156 12.31 -11.10 17.09
C TYR A 156 13.64 -11.80 17.39
N ASN A 157 14.73 -11.06 17.25
CA ASN A 157 16.10 -11.47 17.61
C ASN A 157 16.95 -10.21 17.91
N GLU A 158 18.26 -10.36 18.06
CA GLU A 158 19.18 -9.25 18.37
C GLU A 158 19.24 -8.17 17.28
N GLU A 159 18.85 -8.49 16.03
CA GLU A 159 18.97 -7.60 14.87
C GLU A 159 17.64 -7.07 14.37
N VAL A 160 16.51 -7.68 14.77
CA VAL A 160 15.19 -7.43 14.18
C VAL A 160 14.13 -7.23 15.24
N ASP A 161 13.45 -6.09 15.15
CA ASP A 161 12.20 -5.82 15.86
C ASP A 161 11.02 -5.84 14.89
N PHE A 162 9.84 -6.21 15.38
CA PHE A 162 8.61 -6.18 14.56
C PHE A 162 7.40 -5.64 15.32
N LEU A 163 6.44 -5.12 14.58
CA LEU A 163 5.12 -4.73 15.06
C LEU A 163 4.05 -5.40 14.20
N LYS A 164 3.34 -6.38 14.78
CA LYS A 164 2.22 -7.04 14.10
C LYS A 164 1.04 -6.09 13.97
N LEU A 165 0.59 -5.83 12.74
CA LEU A 165 -0.52 -4.95 12.43
C LEU A 165 -1.84 -5.73 12.37
N HIS A 166 -1.87 -6.84 11.60
CA HIS A 166 -3.05 -7.67 11.41
C HIS A 166 -2.66 -9.12 11.10
N GLN A 167 -3.56 -10.03 11.38
CA GLN A 167 -3.46 -11.43 10.95
C GLN A 167 -4.85 -12.03 10.78
N PHE A 168 -5.07 -12.69 9.64
CA PHE A 168 -6.28 -13.46 9.38
C PHE A 168 -5.95 -14.66 8.50
N LYS A 169 -6.24 -15.86 8.95
CA LYS A 169 -5.86 -17.13 8.30
C LYS A 169 -4.36 -17.15 7.95
N THR A 170 -4.03 -17.27 6.64
CA THR A 170 -2.66 -17.28 6.12
C THR A 170 -2.06 -15.89 5.99
N GLU A 171 -2.90 -14.85 5.91
CA GLU A 171 -2.46 -13.46 5.74
C GLU A 171 -1.91 -12.88 7.03
N ILE A 172 -0.76 -12.24 6.95
CA ILE A 172 -0.21 -11.42 8.03
C ILE A 172 0.34 -10.11 7.47
N ALA A 173 0.01 -9.00 8.14
CA ALA A 173 0.59 -7.68 7.90
C ALA A 173 1.38 -7.22 9.12
N TYR A 174 2.60 -6.74 8.92
CA TYR A 174 3.47 -6.28 10.01
C TYR A 174 4.47 -5.25 9.53
N LEU A 175 5.07 -4.54 10.48
CA LEU A 175 6.26 -3.73 10.27
C LEU A 175 7.47 -4.48 10.83
N ALA A 176 8.62 -4.36 10.16
CA ALA A 176 9.88 -4.87 10.67
C ALA A 176 10.97 -3.81 10.60
N LYS A 177 11.82 -3.74 11.64
CA LYS A 177 13.01 -2.91 11.70
C LYS A 177 14.23 -3.79 11.80
N PHE A 178 15.20 -3.54 10.96
CA PHE A 178 16.48 -4.23 10.91
C PHE A 178 17.60 -3.27 11.28
N LYS A 179 18.53 -3.72 12.11
CA LYS A 179 19.72 -2.95 12.46
C LYS A 179 20.62 -2.72 11.23
N PRO A 180 21.48 -1.70 11.23
CA PRO A 180 22.45 -1.49 10.17
C PRO A 180 23.25 -2.76 9.85
N TYR A 181 23.36 -3.05 8.55
CA TYR A 181 24.13 -4.18 7.98
C TYR A 181 23.65 -5.58 8.38
N SER A 182 22.53 -5.72 9.11
CA SER A 182 21.97 -7.01 9.44
C SER A 182 21.40 -7.75 8.22
N GLU A 183 21.44 -9.07 8.25
CA GLU A 183 20.78 -9.90 7.24
C GLU A 183 19.25 -9.76 7.35
N VAL A 184 18.57 -9.66 6.22
CA VAL A 184 17.11 -9.54 6.18
C VAL A 184 16.46 -10.90 6.33
N LYS A 185 16.17 -11.27 7.59
CA LYS A 185 15.43 -12.48 7.97
C LYS A 185 14.04 -12.10 8.44
N MET A 186 13.02 -12.45 7.65
CA MET A 186 11.64 -12.10 7.96
C MET A 186 11.14 -12.83 9.23
N PRO A 187 10.50 -12.12 10.19
CA PRO A 187 9.93 -12.72 11.40
C PRO A 187 8.88 -13.80 11.15
N PHE A 188 8.18 -13.69 10.03
CA PHE A 188 7.12 -14.64 9.66
C PHE A 188 7.43 -15.18 8.26
N LYS A 189 7.79 -16.46 8.18
CA LYS A 189 7.95 -17.15 6.89
C LYS A 189 6.59 -17.58 6.36
N ASN A 190 6.32 -17.30 5.09
CA ASN A 190 5.13 -17.75 4.40
C ASN A 190 5.49 -18.17 2.98
N ASN A 191 4.99 -19.33 2.55
CA ASN A 191 5.27 -19.87 1.22
C ASN A 191 4.35 -19.28 0.12
N ASN A 192 3.39 -18.41 0.52
CA ASN A 192 2.40 -17.83 -0.39
C ASN A 192 2.76 -16.40 -0.81
N GLY A 193 4.06 -16.13 -0.91
CA GLY A 193 4.57 -14.84 -1.38
C GLY A 193 4.44 -13.68 -0.40
N GLU A 194 5.14 -12.61 -0.72
CA GLU A 194 5.23 -11.41 0.12
C GLU A 194 5.17 -10.14 -0.72
N GLU A 195 4.60 -9.10 -0.14
CA GLU A 195 4.75 -7.73 -0.58
C GLU A 195 5.48 -6.92 0.48
N ILE A 196 6.45 -6.13 0.05
CA ILE A 196 7.24 -5.25 0.90
C ILE A 196 7.11 -3.82 0.41
N LEU A 197 6.97 -2.88 1.35
CA LEU A 197 7.19 -1.45 1.09
C LEU A 197 8.30 -0.96 2.01
N ILE A 198 9.37 -0.42 1.45
CA ILE A 198 10.46 0.17 2.23
C ILE A 198 9.99 1.53 2.75
N LEU A 199 9.98 1.70 4.08
CA LEU A 199 9.53 2.92 4.75
C LEU A 199 10.69 3.86 5.05
N SER A 200 11.86 3.30 5.42
CA SER A 200 13.11 4.05 5.62
C SER A 200 14.32 3.13 5.55
N GLY A 201 15.49 3.72 5.33
CA GLY A 201 16.72 2.99 5.13
C GLY A 201 16.81 2.35 3.75
N ASN A 202 17.61 1.29 3.64
CA ASN A 202 17.86 0.61 2.37
C ASN A 202 17.78 -0.90 2.53
N LEU A 203 17.24 -1.57 1.52
CA LEU A 203 17.32 -3.01 1.30
C LEU A 203 18.38 -3.27 0.22
N CYS A 204 19.44 -3.95 0.57
CA CYS A 204 20.54 -4.25 -0.33
C CYS A 204 20.55 -5.75 -0.66
N ASP A 205 20.52 -6.10 -1.92
CA ASP A 205 20.83 -7.45 -2.42
C ASP A 205 22.17 -7.45 -3.19
N SER A 206 22.55 -8.56 -3.82
CA SER A 206 23.81 -8.68 -4.55
C SER A 206 23.98 -7.69 -5.70
N THR A 207 22.90 -7.11 -6.22
CA THR A 207 22.87 -6.30 -7.44
C THR A 207 22.19 -4.95 -7.26
N ASN A 208 21.37 -4.79 -6.23
CA ASN A 208 20.52 -3.64 -6.07
C ASN A 208 20.63 -3.03 -4.67
N ASN A 209 20.34 -1.73 -4.60
CA ASN A 209 20.18 -0.98 -3.37
C ASN A 209 18.86 -0.20 -3.43
N PHE A 210 17.81 -0.77 -2.85
CA PHE A 210 16.47 -0.21 -2.85
C PHE A 210 16.29 0.75 -1.69
N SER A 211 15.87 1.97 -1.97
CA SER A 211 15.63 3.03 -0.98
C SER A 211 14.16 3.10 -0.55
N ALA A 212 13.87 4.05 0.35
CA ALA A 212 12.50 4.31 0.82
C ALA A 212 11.52 4.56 -0.33
N VAL A 213 10.28 4.15 -0.10
CA VAL A 213 9.16 4.16 -1.05
C VAL A 213 9.43 3.30 -2.30
N THR A 214 10.19 2.22 -2.13
CA THR A 214 10.24 1.12 -3.09
C THR A 214 9.26 0.03 -2.65
N TRP A 215 8.36 -0.37 -3.55
CA TRP A 215 7.46 -1.50 -3.38
C TRP A 215 7.98 -2.70 -4.15
N ILE A 216 7.97 -3.86 -3.48
CA ILE A 216 8.41 -5.14 -4.04
C ILE A 216 7.31 -6.16 -3.79
N ARG A 217 6.83 -6.82 -4.84
CA ARG A 217 6.06 -8.05 -4.74
C ARG A 217 6.97 -9.20 -5.10
N ASP A 218 7.12 -10.16 -4.19
CA ASP A 218 7.94 -11.34 -4.38
C ASP A 218 7.13 -12.62 -4.08
N PRO A 219 6.65 -13.32 -5.11
CA PRO A 219 5.83 -14.52 -4.95
C PRO A 219 6.59 -15.71 -4.34
N LYS A 220 7.92 -15.67 -4.33
CA LYS A 220 8.77 -16.74 -3.77
C LYS A 220 9.36 -16.40 -2.41
N SER A 221 9.12 -15.18 -1.91
CA SER A 221 9.71 -14.69 -0.64
C SER A 221 11.23 -14.84 -0.58
N CYS A 222 11.91 -14.57 -1.71
CA CYS A 222 13.35 -14.80 -1.90
C CYS A 222 14.15 -13.54 -1.58
N PHE A 223 14.21 -13.15 -0.31
CA PHE A 223 15.18 -12.14 0.17
C PHE A 223 16.46 -12.80 0.73
N GLU A 224 16.78 -14.00 0.25
CA GLU A 224 18.02 -14.69 0.59
C GLU A 224 19.21 -13.81 0.18
N HIS A 225 20.15 -13.63 1.12
CA HIS A 225 21.32 -12.76 0.98
C HIS A 225 21.04 -11.25 0.89
N ALA A 226 19.83 -10.79 1.19
CA ALA A 226 19.56 -9.37 1.34
C ALA A 226 20.01 -8.87 2.74
N SER A 227 20.46 -7.62 2.80
CA SER A 227 20.88 -6.97 4.05
C SER A 227 20.30 -5.56 4.17
N ALA A 228 20.18 -5.08 5.40
CA ALA A 228 19.88 -3.68 5.67
C ALA A 228 21.11 -2.81 5.36
N GLY A 229 20.87 -1.61 4.82
CA GLY A 229 21.94 -0.64 4.55
C GLY A 229 22.53 -0.01 5.81
N ALA A 230 23.42 0.98 5.63
CA ALA A 230 24.16 1.65 6.69
C ALA A 230 23.31 2.34 7.75
N HIS A 231 22.08 2.71 7.41
CA HIS A 231 21.11 3.35 8.33
C HIS A 231 20.03 2.39 8.83
N GLY A 232 20.24 1.07 8.66
CA GLY A 232 19.23 0.06 8.92
C GLY A 232 18.15 0.04 7.85
N LEU A 233 17.04 -0.64 8.16
CA LEU A 233 15.92 -0.81 7.25
C LEU A 233 14.62 -0.87 8.07
N CYS A 234 13.60 -0.14 7.65
CA CYS A 234 12.24 -0.29 8.15
C CYS A 234 11.31 -0.58 6.98
N ILE A 235 10.53 -1.65 7.10
CA ILE A 235 9.62 -2.11 6.03
C ILE A 235 8.22 -2.38 6.59
N PHE A 236 7.21 -2.17 5.73
CA PHE A 236 5.92 -2.82 5.83
C PHE A 236 5.97 -4.11 5.03
N VAL A 237 5.40 -5.17 5.58
CA VAL A 237 5.30 -6.48 4.93
C VAL A 237 3.85 -6.96 4.99
N LYS A 238 3.34 -7.46 3.87
CA LYS A 238 2.12 -8.26 3.80
C LYS A 238 2.47 -9.61 3.17
N SER A 239 2.16 -10.69 3.86
CA SER A 239 2.57 -12.04 3.49
C SER A 239 1.37 -12.99 3.55
N GLY A 240 1.38 -14.05 2.72
CA GLY A 240 0.38 -15.11 2.72
C GLY A 240 -0.96 -14.76 2.08
N HIS A 241 -1.01 -13.75 1.22
CA HIS A 241 -2.21 -13.22 0.58
C HIS A 241 -2.20 -13.32 -0.95
N LEU A 242 -1.07 -13.72 -1.57
CA LEU A 242 -0.95 -13.75 -3.03
C LEU A 242 -1.59 -14.99 -3.66
N PHE A 243 -1.68 -16.12 -2.92
CA PHE A 243 -2.22 -17.40 -3.39
C PHE A 243 -3.08 -18.10 -2.34
#